data_86d4e2eca544d9872bfb81c112db2767
#
_entry.id   86d4e2eca544d9872bfb81c112db2767
#
_cell.length_a   1.000
_cell.length_b   1.000
_cell.length_c   1.000
_cell.angle_alpha   90.00
_cell.angle_beta   90.00
_cell.angle_gamma   90.00
#
_symmetry.space_group_name_H-M   'P 1'
#
loop_
_entity.id
_entity.type
_entity.pdbx_description
1 polymer ?
#
loop_
_entity_poly.entity_id
_entity_poly.type
_entity_poly.pdbx_seq_one_letter_code
_entity_poly.pdbx_strand_id
1 'polypeptide(L)'
;MKMPPYAANSFDLARILREELETKHVRDNIHKWIDLIFGVDQKNPDKFNLFFPAAYPDYHKDNRIERMLDGIEEDKLLCMKNIISNMSEMYIIPPRLFQISLEQIIQKSRRKMDSNATRTGLQN
;
A
#
# COMPACT_ATOMS: atom_id res chain seq x y z
N MET A 1 5.83 -25.24 -5.59
CA MET A 1 5.81 -24.28 -4.46
C MET A 1 5.82 -25.06 -3.17
N LYS A 2 6.74 -24.79 -2.23
CA LYS A 2 6.80 -25.50 -0.95
C LYS A 2 5.74 -24.94 -0.01
N MET A 3 4.89 -25.79 0.56
CA MET A 3 3.83 -25.39 1.48
C MET A 3 4.41 -24.92 2.83
N PRO A 4 3.86 -23.90 3.47
CA PRO A 4 4.25 -23.51 4.83
C PRO A 4 3.98 -24.65 5.83
N PRO A 5 4.77 -24.76 6.92
CA PRO A 5 4.65 -25.85 7.87
C PRO A 5 3.34 -25.87 8.65
N TYR A 6 2.61 -24.75 8.69
CA TYR A 6 1.31 -24.61 9.37
C TYR A 6 0.10 -24.97 8.51
N ALA A 7 0.29 -25.27 7.22
CA ALA A 7 -0.80 -25.63 6.30
C ALA A 7 -0.60 -27.03 5.72
N ALA A 8 -1.61 -27.87 5.82
CA ALA A 8 -1.56 -29.24 5.32
C ALA A 8 -1.62 -29.32 3.78
N ASN A 9 -2.36 -28.41 3.15
CA ASN A 9 -2.52 -28.32 1.70
C ASN A 9 -2.96 -26.90 1.30
N SER A 10 -3.14 -26.66 -0.01
CA SER A 10 -3.50 -25.33 -0.54
C SER A 10 -4.88 -24.84 -0.08
N PHE A 11 -5.85 -25.72 0.11
CA PHE A 11 -7.17 -25.35 0.61
C PHE A 11 -7.11 -24.95 2.08
N ASP A 12 -6.33 -25.67 2.87
CA ASP A 12 -6.10 -25.37 4.28
C ASP A 12 -5.36 -24.03 4.43
N LEU A 13 -4.36 -23.77 3.59
CA LEU A 13 -3.67 -22.48 3.54
C LEU A 13 -4.64 -21.33 3.24
N ALA A 14 -5.50 -21.49 2.23
CA ALA A 14 -6.48 -20.46 1.88
C ALA A 14 -7.49 -20.20 3.01
N ARG A 15 -7.91 -21.26 3.72
CA ARG A 15 -8.79 -21.16 4.90
C ARG A 15 -8.10 -20.37 6.02
N ILE A 16 -6.88 -20.76 6.39
CA ILE A 16 -6.10 -20.09 7.45
C ILE A 16 -5.91 -18.61 7.13
N LEU A 17 -5.47 -18.26 5.92
CA LEU A 17 -5.28 -16.87 5.52
C LEU A 17 -6.57 -16.05 5.58
N ARG A 18 -7.70 -16.64 5.23
CA ARG A 18 -9.02 -15.99 5.32
C ARG A 18 -9.42 -15.74 6.78
N GLU A 19 -9.24 -16.74 7.64
CA GLU A 19 -9.54 -16.64 9.07
C GLU A 19 -8.66 -15.56 9.73
N GLU A 20 -7.37 -15.50 9.40
CA GLU A 20 -6.46 -14.48 9.92
C GLU A 20 -6.85 -13.06 9.49
N LEU A 21 -7.28 -12.87 8.23
CA LEU A 21 -7.76 -11.58 7.73
C LEU A 21 -9.03 -11.08 8.44
N GLU A 22 -9.84 -12.00 8.97
CA GLU A 22 -11.08 -11.68 9.71
C GLU A 22 -10.85 -11.51 11.22
N THR A 23 -9.60 -11.66 11.68
CA THR A 23 -9.29 -11.47 13.11
C THR A 23 -9.56 -10.05 13.57
N LYS A 24 -9.88 -9.90 14.85
CA LYS A 24 -10.08 -8.57 15.47
C LYS A 24 -8.85 -7.68 15.28
N HIS A 25 -7.65 -8.25 15.39
CA HIS A 25 -6.40 -7.50 15.21
C HIS A 25 -6.31 -6.86 13.82
N VAL A 26 -6.59 -7.62 12.76
CA VAL A 26 -6.55 -7.10 11.38
C VAL A 26 -7.64 -6.05 11.17
N ARG A 27 -8.88 -6.34 11.58
CA ARG A 27 -10.01 -5.38 11.45
C ARG A 27 -9.73 -4.04 12.14
N ASP A 28 -9.14 -4.07 13.33
CA ASP A 28 -8.83 -2.86 14.10
C ASP A 28 -7.65 -2.07 13.53
N ASN A 29 -6.77 -2.69 12.72
CA ASN A 29 -5.53 -2.07 12.22
C ASN A 29 -5.44 -1.93 10.69
N ILE A 30 -6.38 -2.46 9.93
CA ILE A 30 -6.32 -2.45 8.45
C ILE A 30 -6.23 -1.03 7.87
N HIS A 31 -6.81 -0.04 8.53
CA HIS A 31 -6.73 1.36 8.13
C HIS A 31 -5.29 1.89 8.12
N LYS A 32 -4.43 1.41 9.03
CA LYS A 32 -3.00 1.77 9.07
C LYS A 32 -2.26 1.22 7.86
N TRP A 33 -2.57 -0.02 7.46
CA TRP A 33 -2.01 -0.61 6.24
C TRP A 33 -2.45 0.15 4.99
N ILE A 34 -3.73 0.54 4.91
CA ILE A 34 -4.25 1.33 3.81
C ILE A 34 -3.54 2.70 3.74
N ASP A 35 -3.29 3.34 4.88
CA ASP A 35 -2.55 4.61 4.93
C ASP A 35 -1.11 4.48 4.40
N LEU A 36 -0.47 3.32 4.55
CA LEU A 36 0.87 3.04 4.00
C LEU A 36 0.89 2.88 2.48
N ILE A 37 -0.15 2.32 1.88
CA ILE A 37 -0.19 1.99 0.45
C ILE A 37 -0.90 3.07 -0.36
N PHE A 38 -2.03 3.58 0.11
CA PHE A 38 -2.92 4.49 -0.61
C PHE A 38 -3.10 5.86 0.06
N GLY A 39 -2.50 6.08 1.22
CA GLY A 39 -2.79 7.22 2.07
C GLY A 39 -1.58 8.07 2.43
N VAL A 40 -1.72 8.74 3.56
CA VAL A 40 -0.79 9.78 4.04
C VAL A 40 0.62 9.28 4.30
N ASP A 41 0.76 8.00 4.66
CA ASP A 41 2.04 7.39 4.97
C ASP A 41 2.76 6.78 3.74
N GLN A 42 2.18 6.93 2.54
CA GLN A 42 2.87 6.57 1.30
C GLN A 42 4.07 7.50 1.09
N LYS A 43 5.23 6.94 0.80
CA LYS A 43 6.53 7.65 0.66
C LYS A 43 7.01 8.30 1.97
N ASN A 44 6.59 7.79 3.12
CA ASN A 44 7.00 8.31 4.41
C ASN A 44 8.27 7.61 4.92
N PRO A 45 9.43 8.28 4.98
CA PRO A 45 10.68 7.68 5.45
C PRO A 45 10.64 7.35 6.95
N ASP A 46 9.90 8.11 7.77
CA ASP A 46 9.79 7.88 9.21
C ASP A 46 9.03 6.59 9.54
N LYS A 47 8.23 6.11 8.59
CA LYS A 47 7.53 4.82 8.65
C LYS A 47 8.31 3.70 7.95
N PHE A 48 9.55 3.94 7.52
CA PHE A 48 10.33 3.03 6.68
C PHE A 48 9.57 2.56 5.43
N ASN A 49 8.68 3.39 4.91
CA ASN A 49 7.77 3.08 3.82
C ASN A 49 8.24 3.74 2.52
N LEU A 50 9.45 3.36 2.09
CA LEU A 50 10.00 3.77 0.81
C LEU A 50 10.14 2.55 -0.09
N PHE A 51 9.65 2.70 -1.30
CA PHE A 51 9.78 1.69 -2.34
C PHE A 51 10.99 2.01 -3.24
N PHE A 52 11.36 1.04 -4.04
CA PHE A 52 12.41 1.27 -5.04
C PHE A 52 12.00 2.44 -5.97
N PRO A 53 12.91 3.36 -6.31
CA PRO A 53 12.55 4.57 -7.07
C PRO A 53 11.79 4.32 -8.36
N ALA A 54 12.12 3.28 -9.12
CA ALA A 54 11.43 2.94 -10.37
C ALA A 54 9.98 2.47 -10.19
N ALA A 55 9.56 2.13 -8.95
CA ALA A 55 8.16 1.79 -8.66
C ALA A 55 7.24 3.02 -8.58
N TYR A 56 7.81 4.22 -8.50
CA TYR A 56 7.02 5.46 -8.47
C TYR A 56 6.71 5.94 -9.89
N PRO A 57 5.44 6.21 -10.25
CA PRO A 57 5.07 6.66 -11.60
C PRO A 57 5.80 7.91 -12.07
N ASP A 58 6.12 8.81 -11.13
CA ASP A 58 6.81 10.07 -11.45
C ASP A 58 8.30 9.90 -11.78
N TYR A 59 8.88 8.75 -11.41
CA TYR A 59 10.28 8.46 -11.68
C TYR A 59 10.59 8.35 -13.18
N HIS A 60 9.62 7.88 -13.96
CA HIS A 60 9.76 7.74 -15.41
C HIS A 60 9.60 9.05 -16.18
N LYS A 61 9.06 10.10 -15.54
CA LYS A 61 8.79 11.40 -16.18
C LYS A 61 10.00 12.32 -16.22
N ASP A 62 10.99 12.13 -15.37
CA ASP A 62 12.02 13.11 -15.06
C ASP A 62 13.41 12.78 -15.61
N ASN A 63 13.57 11.88 -16.57
CA ASN A 63 14.88 11.41 -17.09
C ASN A 63 15.86 10.96 -15.97
N ARG A 64 15.34 10.64 -14.78
CA ARG A 64 16.17 10.21 -13.63
C ARG A 64 16.83 8.87 -13.90
N ILE A 65 16.15 8.00 -14.63
CA ILE A 65 16.71 6.71 -15.05
C ILE A 65 17.91 6.92 -15.95
N GLU A 66 17.80 7.81 -16.94
CA GLU A 66 18.88 8.11 -17.86
C GLU A 66 20.10 8.66 -17.14
N ARG A 67 19.91 9.59 -16.18
CA ARG A 67 21.02 10.11 -15.35
C ARG A 67 21.67 9.06 -14.46
N MET A 68 20.89 8.10 -13.95
CA MET A 68 21.45 6.98 -13.14
C MET A 68 22.23 5.99 -14.00
N LEU A 69 21.89 5.88 -15.26
CA LEU A 69 22.53 4.95 -16.20
C LEU A 69 23.70 5.61 -16.93
N ASP A 70 23.89 6.89 -16.78
CA ASP A 70 25.01 7.64 -17.39
C ASP A 70 26.35 7.13 -16.83
N GLY A 71 27.29 6.83 -17.73
CA GLY A 71 28.61 6.28 -17.39
C GLY A 71 28.67 4.78 -17.07
N ILE A 72 27.59 4.03 -17.26
CA ILE A 72 27.58 2.57 -17.09
C ILE A 72 28.02 1.88 -18.38
N GLU A 73 28.85 0.84 -18.27
CA GLU A 73 29.28 0.01 -19.40
C GLU A 73 28.10 -0.57 -20.17
N GLU A 74 28.20 -0.62 -21.49
CA GLU A 74 27.09 -0.92 -22.41
C GLU A 74 26.43 -2.28 -22.15
N ASP A 75 27.21 -3.31 -21.79
CA ASP A 75 26.70 -4.66 -21.44
C ASP A 75 25.85 -4.66 -20.16
N LYS A 76 26.21 -3.85 -19.17
CA LYS A 76 25.47 -3.70 -17.92
C LYS A 76 24.26 -2.78 -18.09
N LEU A 77 24.37 -1.80 -18.98
CA LEU A 77 23.32 -0.83 -19.25
C LEU A 77 22.04 -1.51 -19.76
N LEU A 78 22.15 -2.44 -20.71
CA LEU A 78 21.00 -3.17 -21.25
C LEU A 78 20.32 -4.02 -20.18
N CYS A 79 21.10 -4.71 -19.35
CA CYS A 79 20.59 -5.51 -18.25
C CYS A 79 19.82 -4.62 -17.23
N MET A 80 20.38 -3.49 -16.84
CA MET A 80 19.74 -2.56 -15.90
C MET A 80 18.47 -1.94 -16.48
N LYS A 81 18.46 -1.55 -17.76
CA LYS A 81 17.25 -1.05 -18.43
C LYS A 81 16.13 -2.08 -18.42
N ASN A 82 16.45 -3.35 -18.70
CA ASN A 82 15.46 -4.42 -18.65
C ASN A 82 14.92 -4.66 -17.24
N ILE A 83 15.78 -4.64 -16.22
CA ILE A 83 15.36 -4.78 -14.82
C ILE A 83 14.43 -3.63 -14.43
N ILE A 84 14.80 -2.39 -14.75
CA ILE A 84 13.99 -1.20 -14.43
C ILE A 84 12.65 -1.25 -15.16
N SER A 85 12.63 -1.62 -16.43
CA SER A 85 11.40 -1.76 -17.22
C SER A 85 10.48 -2.82 -16.62
N ASN A 86 11.00 -3.99 -16.32
CA ASN A 86 10.22 -5.07 -15.68
C ASN A 86 9.69 -4.65 -14.29
N MET A 87 10.48 -3.96 -13.48
CA MET A 87 10.05 -3.47 -12.18
C MET A 87 8.95 -2.42 -12.31
N SER A 88 9.04 -1.53 -13.30
CA SER A 88 8.02 -0.51 -13.53
C SER A 88 6.68 -1.09 -14.00
N GLU A 89 6.71 -2.22 -14.71
CA GLU A 89 5.48 -2.90 -15.13
C GLU A 89 4.85 -3.72 -14.00
N MET A 90 5.67 -4.36 -13.16
CA MET A 90 5.20 -5.29 -12.13
C MET A 90 4.90 -4.64 -10.78
N TYR A 91 5.54 -3.51 -10.46
CA TYR A 91 5.55 -2.91 -9.12
C TYR A 91 5.18 -1.43 -9.11
N ILE A 92 4.24 -1.02 -9.96
CA ILE A 92 3.75 0.36 -9.93
C ILE A 92 3.01 0.61 -8.62
N ILE A 93 3.48 1.59 -7.85
CA ILE A 93 2.80 2.05 -6.65
C ILE A 93 1.50 2.76 -7.08
N PRO A 94 0.35 2.40 -6.51
CA PRO A 94 -0.91 3.07 -6.82
C PRO A 94 -0.84 4.56 -6.46
N PRO A 95 -1.64 5.41 -7.12
CA PRO A 95 -1.74 6.81 -6.76
C PRO A 95 -2.23 6.97 -5.32
N ARG A 96 -1.76 8.02 -4.66
CA ARG A 96 -2.22 8.36 -3.31
C ARG A 96 -3.68 8.80 -3.37
N LEU A 97 -4.57 8.02 -2.77
CA LEU A 97 -6.02 8.26 -2.78
C LEU A 97 -6.47 9.12 -1.59
N PHE A 98 -5.83 8.97 -0.43
CA PHE A 98 -6.24 9.65 0.79
C PHE A 98 -5.17 10.67 1.23
N GLN A 99 -5.61 11.92 1.42
CA GLN A 99 -4.74 13.04 1.84
C GLN A 99 -4.70 13.21 3.36
N ILE A 100 -5.61 12.56 4.07
CA ILE A 100 -5.70 12.52 5.53
C ILE A 100 -5.77 11.06 5.98
N SER A 101 -5.35 10.76 7.22
CA SER A 101 -5.36 9.38 7.70
C SER A 101 -6.79 8.82 7.76
N LEU A 102 -6.93 7.55 7.46
CA LEU A 102 -8.23 6.87 7.51
C LEU A 102 -8.82 6.87 8.93
N GLU A 103 -8.00 6.85 9.96
CA GLU A 103 -8.46 7.00 11.33
C GLU A 103 -9.21 8.33 11.54
N GLN A 104 -8.69 9.44 11.00
CA GLN A 104 -9.37 10.74 11.07
C GLN A 104 -10.68 10.75 10.28
N ILE A 105 -10.74 10.06 9.15
CA ILE A 105 -11.98 9.91 8.35
C ILE A 105 -13.03 9.14 9.16
N ILE A 106 -12.65 8.02 9.75
CA ILE A 106 -13.52 7.19 10.57
C ILE A 106 -14.07 7.97 11.78
N GLN A 107 -13.21 8.71 12.49
CA GLN A 107 -13.61 9.53 13.63
C GLN A 107 -14.60 10.64 13.23
N LYS A 108 -14.36 11.32 12.10
CA LYS A 108 -15.29 12.33 11.58
C LYS A 108 -16.66 11.74 11.22
N SER A 109 -16.67 10.54 10.63
CA SER A 109 -17.91 9.84 10.28
C SER A 109 -18.70 9.44 11.52
N ARG A 110 -18.04 8.91 12.55
CA ARG A 110 -18.69 8.56 13.84
C ARG A 110 -19.32 9.79 14.49
N ARG A 111 -18.61 10.91 14.58
CA ARG A 111 -19.15 12.16 15.16
C ARG A 111 -20.38 12.68 14.42
N LYS A 112 -20.41 12.54 13.07
CA LYS A 112 -21.60 12.90 12.28
C LYS A 112 -22.80 11.99 12.56
N MET A 113 -22.57 10.69 12.74
CA MET A 113 -23.65 9.74 13.07
C MET A 113 -24.24 10.05 14.44
N ASP A 114 -23.39 10.31 15.47
CA ASP A 114 -23.83 10.65 16.81
C ASP A 114 -24.61 11.97 16.85
N SER A 115 -24.16 12.99 16.12
CA SER A 115 -24.87 14.29 16.04
C SER A 115 -26.24 14.19 15.34
N ASN A 116 -26.38 13.30 14.36
CA ASN A 116 -27.66 13.05 13.69
C ASN A 116 -28.61 12.24 14.58
N ALA A 117 -28.09 11.26 15.34
CA ALA A 117 -28.88 10.49 16.32
C ALA A 117 -29.46 11.38 17.40
N THR A 118 -28.69 12.36 17.88
CA THR A 118 -29.14 13.33 18.90
C THR A 118 -30.21 14.29 18.36
N ARG A 119 -30.15 14.66 17.09
CA ARG A 119 -31.16 15.51 16.43
C ARG A 119 -32.50 14.80 16.23
N THR A 120 -32.49 13.50 15.91
CA THR A 120 -33.73 12.71 15.73
C THR A 120 -34.38 12.35 17.05
N GLY A 121 -33.65 12.32 18.17
CA GLY A 121 -34.18 12.03 19.51
C GLY A 121 -34.90 13.21 20.20
N LEU A 122 -34.81 14.42 19.66
CA LEU A 122 -35.43 15.64 20.23
C LEU A 122 -36.77 16.03 19.59
N GLN A 123 -37.33 15.18 18.71
CA GLN A 123 -38.61 15.41 18.03
C GLN A 123 -39.74 14.48 18.53
N ASN A 124 -39.63 13.92 19.70
CA ASN A 124 -40.72 13.19 20.34
C ASN A 124 -41.08 13.83 21.67
#